data_ecc618f686746d65797ecd32523f3df4
#
_entry.id   ecc618f686746d65797ecd32523f3df4
#
_cell.length_a   1.000
_cell.length_b   1.000
_cell.length_c   1.000
_cell.angle_alpha   90.00
_cell.angle_beta   90.00
_cell.angle_gamma   90.00
#
_symmetry.space_group_name_H-M   'P 1'
#
loop_
_entity.id
_entity.type
_entity.pdbx_description
1 polymer ?
#
loop_
_entity_poly.entity_id
_entity_poly.type
_entity_poly.pdbx_seq_one_letter_code
_entity_poly.pdbx_strand_id
1 'polypeptide(L)'
;LKEGFDDVGKPDLKYYAFDWDDNILNMPTQIMVSTDEGKEVGMSTEDFAEYRGILGKEPFLYNGDNIVGYSEDPYRNFTVKGDSQFIVDSMVADEGPSWGDFVEAVNGGSIFSIITARGHTPSVLRDAVYNMIMTNHKGISKDSLISNLKRYRDFAGEDEMTDDDMIEMYLDLLKFHPVTYGEGSASN
;
A
#
# COMPACT_ATOMS: atom_id res chain seq x y z
N LEU A 1 29.02 7.64 -40.73
CA LEU A 1 27.66 7.11 -40.85
C LEU A 1 27.48 6.12 -39.70
N LYS A 2 26.87 6.60 -38.59
CA LYS A 2 26.25 5.76 -37.58
C LYS A 2 24.78 5.65 -38.00
N GLU A 3 24.42 4.56 -38.64
CA GLU A 3 23.05 4.19 -38.81
C GLU A 3 22.47 3.92 -37.44
N GLY A 4 21.38 4.63 -37.13
CA GLY A 4 20.62 4.41 -35.92
C GLY A 4 20.06 3.00 -35.92
N PHE A 5 20.39 2.24 -34.90
CA PHE A 5 19.62 1.06 -34.55
C PHE A 5 18.24 1.57 -34.16
N ASP A 6 17.27 1.31 -35.01
CA ASP A 6 15.87 1.47 -34.68
C ASP A 6 15.59 0.64 -33.42
N ASP A 7 15.21 1.31 -32.38
CA ASP A 7 14.90 0.76 -31.04
C ASP A 7 13.51 0.08 -31.05
N VAL A 8 13.17 -0.57 -32.18
CA VAL A 8 11.91 -1.28 -32.37
C VAL A 8 11.98 -2.60 -31.62
N GLY A 9 11.49 -2.62 -30.38
CA GLY A 9 11.28 -3.85 -29.62
C GLY A 9 11.84 -3.90 -28.22
N LYS A 10 12.60 -2.92 -27.75
CA LYS A 10 12.95 -2.84 -26.34
C LYS A 10 11.72 -2.46 -25.52
N PRO A 11 11.40 -3.24 -24.47
CA PRO A 11 10.36 -2.82 -23.55
C PRO A 11 10.77 -1.50 -22.88
N ASP A 12 9.85 -0.53 -22.86
CA ASP A 12 10.05 0.75 -22.17
C ASP A 12 9.85 0.51 -20.65
N LEU A 13 10.96 0.17 -19.99
CA LEU A 13 10.97 -0.04 -18.55
C LEU A 13 10.84 1.31 -17.84
N LYS A 14 9.65 1.58 -17.32
CA LYS A 14 9.39 2.73 -16.45
C LYS A 14 9.64 2.32 -15.00
N TYR A 15 10.15 3.25 -14.23
CA TYR A 15 10.26 3.14 -12.77
C TYR A 15 9.31 4.11 -12.11
N TYR A 16 8.51 3.63 -11.15
CA TYR A 16 7.54 4.43 -10.41
C TYR A 16 7.88 4.45 -8.92
N ALA A 17 7.49 5.51 -8.24
CA ALA A 17 7.44 5.58 -6.80
C ALA A 17 6.03 6.04 -6.38
N PHE A 18 5.38 5.27 -5.53
CA PHE A 18 4.03 5.53 -5.06
C PHE A 18 4.03 5.71 -3.54
N ASP A 19 3.20 6.63 -3.06
CA ASP A 19 2.70 6.58 -1.69
C ASP A 19 1.47 5.64 -1.63
N TRP A 20 1.22 5.01 -0.48
CA TRP A 20 0.08 4.10 -0.33
C TRP A 20 -1.21 4.86 -0.04
N ASP A 21 -1.21 5.61 1.08
CA ASP A 21 -2.40 6.29 1.57
C ASP A 21 -2.72 7.56 0.78
N ASP A 22 -4.00 7.77 0.49
CA ASP A 22 -4.53 8.94 -0.22
C ASP A 22 -3.87 9.17 -1.61
N ASN A 23 -3.14 8.18 -2.09
CA ASN A 23 -2.45 8.18 -3.37
C ASN A 23 -2.83 6.95 -4.22
N ILE A 24 -2.39 5.74 -3.84
CA ILE A 24 -2.86 4.50 -4.49
C ILE A 24 -4.29 4.19 -4.03
N LEU A 25 -4.52 4.20 -2.72
CA LEU A 25 -5.78 3.82 -2.09
C LEU A 25 -6.19 4.82 -1.00
N ASN A 26 -7.49 5.05 -0.88
CA ASN A 26 -8.11 5.74 0.25
C ASN A 26 -8.48 4.70 1.31
N MET A 27 -7.54 4.44 2.22
CA MET A 27 -7.65 3.36 3.19
C MET A 27 -8.69 3.65 4.28
N PRO A 28 -9.59 2.69 4.62
CA PRO A 28 -10.58 2.86 5.68
C PRO A 28 -10.00 2.69 7.09
N THR A 29 -8.69 2.72 7.25
CA THR A 29 -7.99 2.54 8.52
C THR A 29 -8.35 3.63 9.52
N GLN A 30 -8.64 3.26 10.76
CA GLN A 30 -9.15 4.16 11.80
C GLN A 30 -8.14 4.38 12.92
N ILE A 31 -8.14 5.60 13.46
CA ILE A 31 -7.47 5.96 14.71
C ILE A 31 -8.45 5.68 15.85
N MET A 32 -7.98 5.04 16.92
CA MET A 32 -8.83 4.62 18.02
C MET A 32 -8.88 5.69 19.11
N VAL A 33 -10.09 6.08 19.45
CA VAL A 33 -10.40 7.09 20.48
C VAL A 33 -11.31 6.50 21.56
N SER A 34 -11.32 7.08 22.75
CA SER A 34 -12.12 6.61 23.88
C SER A 34 -13.27 7.53 24.22
N THR A 35 -14.38 6.92 24.59
CA THR A 35 -15.57 7.62 25.08
C THR A 35 -15.52 7.80 26.60
N ASP A 36 -16.39 8.64 27.15
CA ASP A 36 -16.61 8.82 28.59
C ASP A 36 -17.13 7.55 29.28
N GLU A 37 -17.73 6.62 28.53
CA GLU A 37 -18.15 5.30 29.01
C GLU A 37 -17.01 4.26 28.99
N GLY A 38 -15.82 4.64 28.54
CA GLY A 38 -14.67 3.74 28.39
C GLY A 38 -14.74 2.81 27.18
N LYS A 39 -15.62 3.08 26.24
CA LYS A 39 -15.69 2.36 24.95
C LYS A 39 -14.68 2.92 23.97
N GLU A 40 -14.10 2.07 23.13
CA GLU A 40 -13.28 2.50 22.00
C GLU A 40 -14.13 2.72 20.74
N VAL A 41 -13.84 3.80 20.02
CA VAL A 41 -14.48 4.15 18.75
C VAL A 41 -13.40 4.42 17.70
N GLY A 42 -13.62 3.96 16.48
CA GLY A 42 -12.74 4.25 15.35
C GLY A 42 -13.10 5.60 14.72
N MET A 43 -12.08 6.43 14.53
CA MET A 43 -12.18 7.72 13.84
C MET A 43 -11.40 7.65 12.52
N SER A 44 -12.00 8.16 11.43
CA SER A 44 -11.30 8.23 10.15
C SER A 44 -10.09 9.15 10.21
N THR A 45 -9.15 9.01 9.28
CA THR A 45 -7.98 9.92 9.20
C THR A 45 -8.41 11.34 8.88
N GLU A 46 -9.45 11.53 8.08
CA GLU A 46 -10.03 12.83 7.73
C GLU A 46 -10.62 13.51 8.96
N ASP A 47 -11.52 12.82 9.67
CA ASP A 47 -12.12 13.34 10.90
C ASP A 47 -11.07 13.60 11.98
N PHE A 48 -10.10 12.70 12.10
CA PHE A 48 -8.98 12.90 13.03
C PHE A 48 -8.20 14.17 12.72
N ALA A 49 -7.95 14.49 11.46
CA ALA A 49 -7.28 15.73 11.09
C ALA A 49 -8.06 16.96 11.54
N GLU A 50 -9.40 16.91 11.55
CA GLU A 50 -10.27 17.96 12.04
C GLU A 50 -10.24 18.06 13.58
N TYR A 51 -10.41 16.93 14.27
CA TYR A 51 -10.59 16.91 15.72
C TYR A 51 -9.29 16.81 16.54
N ARG A 52 -8.15 16.49 15.96
CA ARG A 52 -6.88 16.32 16.67
C ARG A 52 -6.46 17.49 17.54
N GLY A 53 -6.91 18.70 17.18
CA GLY A 53 -6.59 19.93 17.91
C GLY A 53 -7.23 20.02 19.30
N ILE A 54 -8.38 19.38 19.49
CA ILE A 54 -9.16 19.35 20.74
C ILE A 54 -9.15 17.98 21.41
N LEU A 55 -8.81 16.91 20.70
CA LEU A 55 -8.78 15.55 21.22
C LEU A 55 -7.88 15.41 22.45
N GLY A 56 -8.43 14.95 23.55
CA GLY A 56 -7.74 14.82 24.84
C GLY A 56 -7.60 16.12 25.64
N LYS A 57 -8.12 17.25 25.12
CA LYS A 57 -8.17 18.54 25.82
C LYS A 57 -9.56 18.86 26.33
N GLU A 58 -10.55 18.62 25.51
CA GLU A 58 -11.95 18.82 25.86
C GLU A 58 -12.81 17.72 25.21
N PRO A 59 -13.90 17.29 25.89
CA PRO A 59 -14.84 16.32 25.30
C PRO A 59 -15.60 16.93 24.13
N PHE A 60 -15.91 16.08 23.13
CA PHE A 60 -16.74 16.47 21.98
C PHE A 60 -17.60 15.31 21.49
N LEU A 61 -18.68 15.64 20.79
CA LEU A 61 -19.59 14.65 20.22
C LEU A 61 -19.08 14.21 18.82
N TYR A 62 -18.96 12.89 18.63
CA TYR A 62 -18.59 12.28 17.35
C TYR A 62 -19.48 11.06 17.10
N ASN A 63 -20.27 11.08 16.02
CA ASN A 63 -21.21 10.01 15.64
C ASN A 63 -22.15 9.52 16.77
N GLY A 64 -22.51 10.41 17.72
CA GLY A 64 -23.37 10.09 18.84
C GLY A 64 -22.65 9.64 20.10
N ASP A 65 -21.35 9.41 20.04
CA ASP A 65 -20.48 9.08 21.19
C ASP A 65 -19.79 10.35 21.72
N ASN A 66 -19.65 10.46 23.04
CA ASN A 66 -18.93 11.55 23.69
C ASN A 66 -17.45 11.19 23.83
N ILE A 67 -16.59 11.73 22.97
CA ILE A 67 -15.16 11.42 22.92
C ILE A 67 -14.41 12.25 23.97
N VAL A 68 -13.61 11.58 24.78
CA VAL A 68 -12.84 12.21 25.87
C VAL A 68 -11.32 12.16 25.64
N GLY A 69 -10.84 11.32 24.73
CA GLY A 69 -9.40 11.26 24.48
C GLY A 69 -9.00 10.11 23.55
N TYR A 70 -7.69 9.85 23.53
CA TYR A 70 -7.11 8.73 22.81
C TYR A 70 -7.35 7.41 23.54
N SER A 71 -7.50 6.32 22.79
CA SER A 71 -7.40 4.97 23.35
C SER A 71 -5.96 4.62 23.75
N GLU A 72 -5.74 3.50 24.44
CA GLU A 72 -4.40 3.06 24.89
C GLU A 72 -3.48 2.80 23.73
N ASP A 73 -3.73 2.48 22.63
CA ASP A 73 -2.87 2.36 21.45
C ASP A 73 -3.61 2.89 20.21
N PRO A 74 -3.74 4.23 20.11
CA PRO A 74 -4.66 4.83 19.15
C PRO A 74 -4.29 4.57 17.70
N TYR A 75 -3.01 4.34 17.41
CA TYR A 75 -2.49 4.13 16.06
C TYR A 75 -2.15 2.68 15.75
N ARG A 76 -2.61 1.71 16.56
CA ARG A 76 -2.29 0.29 16.40
C ARG A 76 -2.60 -0.27 15.01
N ASN A 77 -3.64 0.25 14.36
CA ASN A 77 -4.05 -0.16 13.02
C ASN A 77 -3.09 0.30 11.90
N PHE A 78 -2.17 1.23 12.21
CA PHE A 78 -1.14 1.73 11.29
C PHE A 78 0.24 1.09 11.52
N THR A 79 0.32 0.11 12.39
CA THR A 79 1.55 -0.59 12.78
C THR A 79 1.44 -2.08 12.51
N VAL A 80 2.48 -2.84 12.82
CA VAL A 80 2.50 -4.31 12.72
C VAL A 80 1.32 -5.00 13.42
N LYS A 81 0.71 -4.38 14.43
CA LYS A 81 -0.49 -4.90 15.09
C LYS A 81 -1.72 -4.92 14.17
N GLY A 82 -1.73 -4.06 13.17
CA GLY A 82 -2.79 -3.96 12.16
C GLY A 82 -2.50 -4.72 10.86
N ASP A 83 -1.42 -5.49 10.77
CA ASP A 83 -0.98 -6.15 9.52
C ASP A 83 -2.08 -6.98 8.85
N SER A 84 -2.78 -7.81 9.61
CA SER A 84 -3.86 -8.65 9.05
C SER A 84 -5.04 -7.82 8.54
N GLN A 85 -5.39 -6.75 9.25
CA GLN A 85 -6.47 -5.86 8.84
C GLN A 85 -6.08 -5.01 7.64
N PHE A 86 -4.81 -4.63 7.52
CA PHE A 86 -4.30 -3.87 6.38
C PHE A 86 -4.57 -4.56 5.03
N ILE A 87 -4.36 -5.87 4.96
CA ILE A 87 -4.63 -6.63 3.73
C ILE A 87 -6.12 -6.57 3.39
N VAL A 88 -7.00 -6.76 4.37
CA VAL A 88 -8.47 -6.70 4.18
C VAL A 88 -8.88 -5.30 3.74
N ASP A 89 -8.42 -4.28 4.45
CA ASP A 89 -8.71 -2.87 4.16
C ASP A 89 -8.26 -2.48 2.75
N SER A 90 -7.08 -2.95 2.32
CA SER A 90 -6.55 -2.69 0.97
C SER A 90 -7.45 -3.24 -0.15
N MET A 91 -8.14 -4.35 0.11
CA MET A 91 -9.04 -4.98 -0.88
C MET A 91 -10.42 -4.29 -0.97
N VAL A 92 -10.83 -3.55 0.05
CA VAL A 92 -12.13 -2.84 0.08
C VAL A 92 -11.99 -1.32 -0.07
N ALA A 93 -10.75 -0.80 0.04
CA ALA A 93 -10.46 0.62 -0.06
C ALA A 93 -10.89 1.22 -1.41
N ASP A 94 -11.30 2.47 -1.39
CA ASP A 94 -11.56 3.23 -2.61
C ASP A 94 -10.25 3.60 -3.32
N GLU A 95 -10.35 3.76 -4.63
CA GLU A 95 -9.22 4.13 -5.47
C GLU A 95 -8.74 5.55 -5.13
N GLY A 96 -7.43 5.71 -4.97
CA GLY A 96 -6.79 7.00 -4.84
C GLY A 96 -6.46 7.61 -6.21
N PRO A 97 -5.95 8.86 -6.24
CA PRO A 97 -5.69 9.57 -7.49
C PRO A 97 -4.65 8.92 -8.40
N SER A 98 -3.72 8.14 -7.85
CA SER A 98 -2.69 7.41 -8.61
C SER A 98 -3.03 5.95 -8.89
N TRP A 99 -4.26 5.50 -8.60
CA TRP A 99 -4.65 4.11 -8.82
C TRP A 99 -4.46 3.68 -10.28
N GLY A 100 -4.84 4.53 -11.24
CA GLY A 100 -4.68 4.24 -12.68
C GLY A 100 -3.22 4.02 -13.07
N ASP A 101 -2.31 4.84 -12.57
CA ASP A 101 -0.86 4.71 -12.82
C ASP A 101 -0.30 3.45 -12.16
N PHE A 102 -0.80 3.11 -10.97
CA PHE A 102 -0.43 1.88 -10.28
C PHE A 102 -0.87 0.63 -11.06
N VAL A 103 -2.11 0.61 -11.55
CA VAL A 103 -2.63 -0.46 -12.41
C VAL A 103 -1.80 -0.57 -13.70
N GLU A 104 -1.46 0.54 -14.34
CA GLU A 104 -0.58 0.54 -15.53
C GLU A 104 0.78 -0.04 -15.21
N ALA A 105 1.39 0.36 -14.10
CA ALA A 105 2.71 -0.14 -13.66
C ALA A 105 2.68 -1.65 -13.42
N VAL A 106 1.70 -2.16 -12.67
CA VAL A 106 1.57 -3.59 -12.37
C VAL A 106 1.29 -4.38 -13.66
N ASN A 107 0.30 -3.99 -14.44
CA ASN A 107 -0.07 -4.70 -15.67
C ASN A 107 1.06 -4.72 -16.70
N GLY A 108 1.84 -3.64 -16.75
CA GLY A 108 3.01 -3.52 -17.62
C GLY A 108 4.25 -4.28 -17.14
N GLY A 109 4.25 -4.81 -15.91
CA GLY A 109 5.43 -5.43 -15.31
C GLY A 109 6.54 -4.42 -14.99
N SER A 110 6.19 -3.16 -14.79
CA SER A 110 7.14 -2.09 -14.46
C SER A 110 7.63 -2.23 -13.02
N ILE A 111 8.90 -1.87 -12.79
CA ILE A 111 9.47 -1.85 -11.44
C ILE A 111 9.00 -0.60 -10.71
N PHE A 112 8.58 -0.75 -9.46
CA PHE A 112 8.17 0.38 -8.61
C PHE A 112 8.60 0.21 -7.15
N SER A 113 8.58 1.33 -6.43
CA SER A 113 8.69 1.36 -4.98
C SER A 113 7.37 1.84 -4.39
N ILE A 114 7.00 1.27 -3.26
CA ILE A 114 5.96 1.83 -2.37
C ILE A 114 6.65 2.41 -1.15
N ILE A 115 6.40 3.69 -0.90
CA ILE A 115 6.89 4.44 0.25
C ILE A 115 5.66 4.86 1.05
N THR A 116 5.59 4.54 2.34
CA THR A 116 4.44 4.88 3.17
C THR A 116 4.85 5.26 4.57
N ALA A 117 4.11 6.17 5.19
CA ALA A 117 4.28 6.56 6.59
C ALA A 117 3.76 5.49 7.58
N ARG A 118 3.17 4.40 7.10
CA ARG A 118 2.70 3.28 7.93
C ARG A 118 3.87 2.48 8.49
N GLY A 119 3.71 1.97 9.72
CA GLY A 119 4.68 1.11 10.40
C GLY A 119 4.41 -0.39 10.25
N HIS A 120 3.79 -0.81 9.14
CA HIS A 120 3.56 -2.23 8.82
C HIS A 120 4.86 -2.93 8.41
N THR A 121 4.85 -4.27 8.42
CA THR A 121 5.98 -5.03 7.85
C THR A 121 6.03 -4.86 6.32
N PRO A 122 7.23 -4.81 5.71
CA PRO A 122 7.35 -4.77 4.24
C PRO A 122 6.65 -5.93 3.56
N SER A 123 6.65 -7.12 4.17
CA SER A 123 5.99 -8.32 3.65
C SER A 123 4.48 -8.14 3.51
N VAL A 124 3.82 -7.43 4.42
CA VAL A 124 2.37 -7.18 4.35
C VAL A 124 1.99 -6.28 3.19
N LEU A 125 2.79 -5.27 2.88
CA LEU A 125 2.61 -4.45 1.67
C LEU A 125 2.74 -5.30 0.40
N ARG A 126 3.75 -6.17 0.37
CA ARG A 126 3.97 -7.14 -0.71
C ARG A 126 2.77 -8.09 -0.86
N ASP A 127 2.27 -8.63 0.24
CA ASP A 127 1.13 -9.55 0.26
C ASP A 127 -0.16 -8.87 -0.20
N ALA A 128 -0.37 -7.60 0.12
CA ALA A 128 -1.51 -6.83 -0.39
C ALA A 128 -1.43 -6.71 -1.93
N VAL A 129 -0.27 -6.36 -2.48
CA VAL A 129 -0.07 -6.30 -3.95
C VAL A 129 -0.23 -7.69 -4.59
N TYR A 130 0.32 -8.74 -3.98
CA TYR A 130 0.13 -10.12 -4.44
C TYR A 130 -1.36 -10.49 -4.52
N ASN A 131 -2.13 -10.21 -3.48
CA ASN A 131 -3.57 -10.49 -3.46
C ASN A 131 -4.31 -9.70 -4.55
N MET A 132 -3.95 -8.44 -4.79
CA MET A 132 -4.54 -7.64 -5.88
C MET A 132 -4.27 -8.26 -7.25
N ILE A 133 -3.07 -8.76 -7.49
CA ILE A 133 -2.70 -9.45 -8.74
C ILE A 133 -3.50 -10.75 -8.88
N MET A 134 -3.51 -11.59 -7.84
CA MET A 134 -4.14 -12.91 -7.89
C MET A 134 -5.66 -12.86 -8.03
N THR A 135 -6.29 -11.77 -7.58
CA THR A 135 -7.75 -11.57 -7.67
C THR A 135 -8.18 -10.70 -8.84
N ASN A 136 -7.26 -10.23 -9.67
CA ASN A 136 -7.53 -9.25 -10.74
C ASN A 136 -8.27 -8.01 -10.21
N HIS A 137 -7.77 -7.44 -9.11
CA HIS A 137 -8.44 -6.40 -8.35
C HIS A 137 -8.52 -5.08 -9.12
N LYS A 138 -9.72 -4.52 -9.29
CA LYS A 138 -9.99 -3.16 -9.80
C LYS A 138 -9.12 -2.74 -11.01
N GLY A 139 -9.10 -3.56 -12.06
CA GLY A 139 -8.36 -3.28 -13.30
C GLY A 139 -6.94 -3.86 -13.36
N ILE A 140 -6.40 -4.35 -12.26
CA ILE A 140 -5.18 -5.17 -12.28
C ILE A 140 -5.50 -6.47 -13.03
N SER A 141 -4.60 -6.89 -13.92
CA SER A 141 -4.74 -8.08 -14.75
C SER A 141 -3.52 -8.97 -14.61
N LYS A 142 -3.70 -10.10 -13.93
CA LYS A 142 -2.68 -11.16 -13.81
C LYS A 142 -2.16 -11.57 -15.19
N ASP A 143 -3.06 -11.76 -16.16
CA ASP A 143 -2.70 -12.21 -17.51
C ASP A 143 -1.86 -11.16 -18.26
N SER A 144 -2.19 -9.87 -18.12
CA SER A 144 -1.41 -8.80 -18.70
C SER A 144 -0.02 -8.71 -18.11
N LEU A 145 0.11 -8.80 -16.77
CA LEU A 145 1.38 -8.86 -16.08
C LEU A 145 2.23 -10.02 -16.59
N ILE A 146 1.71 -11.25 -16.59
CA ILE A 146 2.42 -12.45 -17.03
C ILE A 146 2.85 -12.30 -18.49
N SER A 147 1.98 -11.83 -19.37
CA SER A 147 2.30 -11.61 -20.79
C SER A 147 3.47 -10.65 -20.97
N ASN A 148 3.52 -9.56 -20.21
CA ASN A 148 4.61 -8.60 -20.26
C ASN A 148 5.91 -9.18 -19.66
N LEU A 149 5.83 -9.90 -18.54
CA LEU A 149 6.98 -10.55 -17.94
C LEU A 149 7.60 -11.58 -18.88
N LYS A 150 6.79 -12.42 -19.54
CA LYS A 150 7.26 -13.37 -20.58
C LYS A 150 8.01 -12.64 -21.69
N ARG A 151 7.43 -11.55 -22.21
CA ARG A 151 8.08 -10.76 -23.26
C ARG A 151 9.44 -10.19 -22.83
N TYR A 152 9.58 -9.74 -21.58
CA TYR A 152 10.88 -9.26 -21.08
C TYR A 152 11.90 -10.39 -20.93
N ARG A 153 11.48 -11.56 -20.47
CA ARG A 153 12.33 -12.74 -20.34
C ARG A 153 12.78 -13.29 -21.70
N ASP A 154 11.86 -13.38 -22.66
CA ASP A 154 12.18 -13.78 -24.04
C ASP A 154 13.23 -12.85 -24.66
N PHE A 155 13.09 -11.54 -24.44
CA PHE A 155 14.07 -10.55 -24.88
C PHE A 155 15.44 -10.75 -24.21
N ALA A 156 15.47 -11.10 -22.92
CA ALA A 156 16.70 -11.38 -22.16
C ALA A 156 17.31 -12.76 -22.46
N GLY A 157 16.58 -13.65 -23.13
CA GLY A 157 17.04 -15.02 -23.43
C GLY A 157 17.07 -15.91 -22.19
N GLU A 158 16.17 -15.68 -21.22
CA GLU A 158 16.08 -16.45 -19.98
C GLU A 158 15.22 -17.73 -20.17
N ASP A 159 15.51 -18.75 -19.34
CA ASP A 159 14.80 -20.02 -19.33
C ASP A 159 13.30 -19.89 -18.99
N GLU A 160 12.49 -20.87 -19.40
CA GLU A 160 11.08 -20.94 -19.04
C GLU A 160 10.88 -21.02 -17.53
N MET A 161 9.86 -20.30 -17.05
CA MET A 161 9.47 -20.22 -15.66
C MET A 161 7.95 -20.35 -15.56
N THR A 162 7.44 -20.91 -14.47
CA THR A 162 5.99 -20.96 -14.25
C THR A 162 5.41 -19.56 -14.04
N ASP A 163 4.11 -19.40 -14.31
CA ASP A 163 3.44 -18.11 -14.12
C ASP A 163 3.51 -17.64 -12.66
N ASP A 164 3.37 -18.55 -11.71
CA ASP A 164 3.44 -18.23 -10.28
C ASP A 164 4.86 -17.83 -9.86
N ASP A 165 5.90 -18.54 -10.34
CA ASP A 165 7.29 -18.16 -10.07
C ASP A 165 7.65 -16.80 -10.67
N MET A 166 7.09 -16.47 -11.84
CA MET A 166 7.28 -15.15 -12.45
C MET A 166 6.67 -14.02 -11.60
N ILE A 167 5.49 -14.25 -11.04
CA ILE A 167 4.84 -13.25 -10.16
C ILE A 167 5.68 -13.07 -8.88
N GLU A 168 6.11 -14.17 -8.26
CA GLU A 168 6.96 -14.11 -7.07
C GLU A 168 8.27 -13.37 -7.36
N MET A 169 8.95 -13.71 -8.44
CA MET A 169 10.17 -13.01 -8.88
C MET A 169 9.92 -11.52 -9.13
N TYR A 170 8.81 -11.17 -9.79
CA TYR A 170 8.44 -9.78 -10.03
C TYR A 170 8.26 -9.02 -8.73
N LEU A 171 7.51 -9.57 -7.78
CA LEU A 171 7.29 -8.96 -6.46
C LEU A 171 8.59 -8.79 -5.67
N ASP A 172 9.55 -9.68 -5.83
CA ASP A 172 10.88 -9.59 -5.18
C ASP A 172 11.74 -8.46 -5.76
N LEU A 173 11.47 -8.03 -6.99
CA LEU A 173 12.12 -6.88 -7.62
C LEU A 173 11.56 -5.53 -7.13
N LEU A 174 10.34 -5.53 -6.63
CA LEU A 174 9.69 -4.33 -6.10
C LEU A 174 10.30 -3.96 -4.74
N LYS A 175 10.13 -2.70 -4.35
CA LYS A 175 10.63 -2.19 -3.07
C LYS A 175 9.47 -1.66 -2.23
N PHE A 176 9.41 -2.10 -0.99
CA PHE A 176 8.39 -1.72 -0.02
C PHE A 176 9.09 -1.07 1.17
N HIS A 177 8.86 0.22 1.35
CA HIS A 177 9.51 1.05 2.36
C HIS A 177 8.48 1.65 3.32
N PRO A 178 7.95 0.86 4.29
CA PRO A 178 7.22 1.43 5.41
C PRO A 178 8.17 2.22 6.30
N VAL A 179 7.65 3.22 7.00
CA VAL A 179 8.42 3.89 8.03
C VAL A 179 8.59 2.92 9.20
N THR A 180 9.80 2.41 9.36
CA THR A 180 10.19 1.78 10.62
C THR A 180 10.33 2.90 11.64
N TYR A 181 9.38 3.03 12.55
CA TYR A 181 9.65 3.71 13.81
C TYR A 181 10.78 2.92 14.46
N GLY A 182 11.99 3.46 14.40
CA GLY A 182 13.10 2.93 15.16
C GLY A 182 12.60 2.75 16.59
N GLU A 183 12.88 1.63 17.21
CA GLU A 183 12.70 1.45 18.64
C GLU A 183 13.37 2.66 19.27
N GLY A 184 12.54 3.62 19.69
CA GLY A 184 13.02 4.83 20.32
C GLY A 184 13.84 4.38 21.48
N SER A 185 15.11 4.69 21.47
CA SER A 185 16.00 4.48 22.59
C SER A 185 15.32 5.06 23.83
N ALA A 186 14.68 4.20 24.60
CA ALA A 186 14.45 4.44 25.99
C ALA A 186 15.84 4.47 26.64
N SER A 187 16.45 5.64 26.64
CA SER A 187 17.66 5.85 27.42
C SER A 187 17.50 7.15 28.19
N ASN A 188 17.26 6.89 29.48
CA ASN A 188 17.49 7.75 30.66
C ASN A 188 16.69 9.05 30.77
#